data_1c2c55f542eb8ec3ab28c28cf1c1f0f3
#
_entry.id   1c2c55f542eb8ec3ab28c28cf1c1f0f3
#
_cell.length_a   1.000
_cell.length_b   1.000
_cell.length_c   1.000
_cell.angle_alpha   90.00
_cell.angle_beta   90.00
_cell.angle_gamma   90.00
#
_symmetry.space_group_name_H-M   'P 1'
#
loop_
_entity.id
_entity.type
_entity.pdbx_description
1 polymer ?
#
loop_
_entity_poly.entity_id
_entity_poly.type
_entity_poly.pdbx_seq_one_letter_code
_entity_poly.pdbx_strand_id
1 'polypeptide(L)'
;MLEAYRQHVAERATQGVPPKPLDEQQTASLVALLKNPPAGEEAFLVDLLENRVPAGVDPAAYVKAAFLAAVTTGEASSPLVDAKKAVKLLGTMLGGYNVQPLVKLLDTPLAADAVEALKSTLLMFDSFHDVDEKSKAGNAFAKELIQSWADAEWFTTRPEVPQKLTVTVFKVTGETNTDDLSPAQDAWSRPDIPLHANAMLKNARDGIFPDQAGNVGPIKQI
;
A
#
# COMPACT_ATOMS: atom_id res chain seq x y z
N MET A 1 12.48 -18.26 -1.67
CA MET A 1 11.97 -16.87 -1.78
C MET A 1 12.57 -15.97 -0.70
N LEU A 2 12.48 -16.30 0.58
CA LEU A 2 12.90 -15.41 1.69
C LEU A 2 14.36 -14.97 1.60
N GLU A 3 15.29 -15.92 1.41
CA GLU A 3 16.72 -15.61 1.29
C GLU A 3 17.03 -14.68 0.11
N ALA A 4 16.44 -14.96 -1.05
CA ALA A 4 16.61 -14.10 -2.24
C ALA A 4 16.06 -12.69 -2.00
N TYR A 5 14.94 -12.55 -1.24
CA TYR A 5 14.40 -11.24 -0.91
C TYR A 5 15.28 -10.50 0.10
N ARG A 6 15.85 -11.19 1.11
CA ARG A 6 16.83 -10.59 2.03
C ARG A 6 18.08 -10.09 1.32
N GLN A 7 18.58 -10.87 0.36
CA GLN A 7 19.70 -10.43 -0.48
C GLN A 7 19.32 -9.17 -1.27
N HIS A 8 18.14 -9.15 -1.90
CA HIS A 8 17.61 -7.98 -2.58
C HIS A 8 17.51 -6.76 -1.65
N VAL A 9 17.03 -6.92 -0.41
CA VAL A 9 17.00 -5.86 0.60
C VAL A 9 18.40 -5.30 0.85
N ALA A 10 19.39 -6.18 1.04
CA ALA A 10 20.78 -5.78 1.27
C ALA A 10 21.37 -5.03 0.07
N GLU A 11 21.15 -5.52 -1.15
CA GLU A 11 21.61 -4.86 -2.39
C GLU A 11 20.99 -3.45 -2.53
N ARG A 12 19.69 -3.31 -2.26
CA ARG A 12 19.00 -2.01 -2.32
C ARG A 12 19.50 -1.04 -1.26
N ALA A 13 19.79 -1.54 -0.05
CA ALA A 13 20.34 -0.72 1.03
C ALA A 13 21.68 -0.09 0.65
N THR A 14 22.53 -0.76 -0.14
CA THR A 14 23.79 -0.17 -0.63
C THR A 14 23.56 1.04 -1.54
N GLN A 15 22.39 1.15 -2.15
CA GLN A 15 21.99 2.27 -3.00
C GLN A 15 21.22 3.35 -2.21
N GLY A 16 21.01 3.17 -0.91
CA GLY A 16 20.22 4.08 -0.07
C GLY A 16 18.72 4.09 -0.40
N VAL A 17 18.18 3.03 -1.00
CA VAL A 17 16.78 2.96 -1.41
C VAL A 17 16.08 1.73 -0.83
N PRO A 18 14.75 1.78 -0.61
CA PRO A 18 14.00 0.64 -0.09
C PRO A 18 13.97 -0.52 -1.10
N PRO A 19 13.75 -1.75 -0.63
CA PRO A 19 13.57 -2.90 -1.51
C PRO A 19 12.34 -2.72 -2.40
N LYS A 20 12.36 -3.31 -3.59
CA LYS A 20 11.19 -3.36 -4.47
C LYS A 20 10.05 -4.13 -3.81
N PRO A 21 8.79 -3.83 -4.14
CA PRO A 21 7.66 -4.66 -3.76
C PRO A 21 7.83 -6.09 -4.30
N LEU A 22 7.11 -7.02 -3.68
CA LEU A 22 7.02 -8.39 -4.18
C LEU A 22 6.25 -8.42 -5.50
N ASP A 23 6.73 -9.21 -6.43
CA ASP A 23 6.00 -9.52 -7.66
C ASP A 23 4.93 -10.62 -7.43
N GLU A 24 4.20 -10.97 -8.49
CA GLU A 24 3.14 -11.98 -8.46
C GLU A 24 3.65 -13.35 -7.97
N GLN A 25 4.79 -13.82 -8.47
CA GLN A 25 5.35 -15.14 -8.14
C GLN A 25 5.87 -15.16 -6.70
N GLN A 26 6.53 -14.10 -6.29
CA GLN A 26 7.01 -13.94 -4.91
C GLN A 26 5.83 -13.86 -3.93
N THR A 27 4.74 -13.18 -4.31
CA THR A 27 3.52 -13.10 -3.50
C THR A 27 2.82 -14.45 -3.41
N ALA A 28 2.74 -15.22 -4.48
CA ALA A 28 2.23 -16.58 -4.44
C ALA A 28 3.07 -17.49 -3.52
N SER A 29 4.39 -17.36 -3.58
CA SER A 29 5.30 -18.06 -2.67
C SER A 29 5.11 -17.63 -1.21
N LEU A 30 4.91 -16.33 -0.96
CA LEU A 30 4.59 -15.79 0.36
C LEU A 30 3.29 -16.40 0.91
N VAL A 31 2.24 -16.47 0.09
CA VAL A 31 0.95 -17.09 0.48
C VAL A 31 1.14 -18.56 0.88
N ALA A 32 1.97 -19.32 0.16
CA ALA A 32 2.27 -20.69 0.53
C ALA A 32 2.98 -20.79 1.90
N LEU A 33 3.92 -19.89 2.17
CA LEU A 33 4.63 -19.82 3.46
C LEU A 33 3.72 -19.35 4.60
N LEU A 34 2.78 -18.43 4.35
CA LEU A 34 1.80 -17.97 5.35
C LEU A 34 0.86 -19.10 5.80
N LYS A 35 0.56 -20.06 4.93
CA LYS A 35 -0.23 -21.25 5.28
C LYS A 35 0.55 -22.24 6.15
N ASN A 36 1.86 -22.36 5.94
CA ASN A 36 2.76 -23.25 6.66
C ASN A 36 4.08 -22.50 6.97
N PRO A 37 4.08 -21.61 7.97
CA PRO A 37 5.25 -20.77 8.23
C PRO A 37 6.43 -21.60 8.77
N PRO A 38 7.63 -21.38 8.24
CA PRO A 38 8.85 -21.88 8.87
C PRO A 38 9.04 -21.23 10.24
N ALA A 39 9.53 -21.99 11.20
CA ALA A 39 9.77 -21.50 12.54
C ALA A 39 10.78 -20.32 12.54
N GLY A 40 10.43 -19.25 13.23
CA GLY A 40 11.24 -18.02 13.34
C GLY A 40 11.06 -17.04 12.19
N GLU A 41 10.23 -17.34 11.19
CA GLU A 41 9.96 -16.44 10.05
C GLU A 41 8.60 -15.70 10.15
N GLU A 42 7.83 -15.96 11.19
CA GLU A 42 6.43 -15.54 11.32
C GLU A 42 6.28 -14.01 11.20
N ALA A 43 7.09 -13.26 11.94
CA ALA A 43 7.02 -11.80 11.93
C ALA A 43 7.42 -11.22 10.56
N PHE A 44 8.44 -11.80 9.91
CA PHE A 44 8.90 -11.36 8.61
C PHE A 44 7.87 -11.65 7.51
N LEU A 45 7.23 -12.82 7.54
CA LEU A 45 6.16 -13.16 6.58
C LEU A 45 4.97 -12.21 6.69
N VAL A 46 4.59 -11.84 7.92
CA VAL A 46 3.53 -10.86 8.17
C VAL A 46 3.92 -9.49 7.65
N ASP A 47 5.14 -9.03 7.92
CA ASP A 47 5.66 -7.74 7.42
C ASP A 47 5.64 -7.70 5.88
N LEU A 48 6.09 -8.78 5.22
CA LEU A 48 6.03 -8.87 3.77
C LEU A 48 4.60 -8.75 3.23
N LEU A 49 3.65 -9.43 3.86
CA LEU A 49 2.24 -9.38 3.44
C LEU A 49 1.64 -7.98 3.62
N GLU A 50 1.93 -7.32 4.74
CA GLU A 50 1.35 -6.02 5.08
C GLU A 50 1.99 -4.89 4.27
N ASN A 51 3.33 -4.90 4.14
CA ASN A 51 4.09 -3.73 3.74
C ASN A 51 4.82 -3.87 2.40
N ARG A 52 4.93 -5.09 1.84
CA ARG A 52 5.74 -5.32 0.65
C ARG A 52 4.98 -5.85 -0.57
N VAL A 53 3.68 -6.11 -0.46
CA VAL A 53 2.82 -6.42 -1.60
C VAL A 53 2.14 -5.12 -2.07
N PRO A 54 2.19 -4.78 -3.38
CA PRO A 54 1.50 -3.60 -3.90
C PRO A 54 0.00 -3.61 -3.57
N ALA A 55 -0.58 -2.44 -3.32
CA ALA A 55 -1.99 -2.29 -2.94
C ALA A 55 -2.93 -1.94 -4.11
N GLY A 56 -2.37 -1.58 -5.29
CA GLY A 56 -3.13 -1.15 -6.47
C GLY A 56 -3.46 -2.29 -7.44
N VAL A 57 -3.41 -1.99 -8.73
CA VAL A 57 -3.79 -2.92 -9.82
C VAL A 57 -2.64 -3.84 -10.28
N ASP A 58 -1.65 -4.03 -9.47
CA ASP A 58 -0.53 -4.94 -9.74
C ASP A 58 -0.98 -6.41 -9.65
N PRO A 59 -0.49 -7.33 -10.50
CA PRO A 59 -0.79 -8.76 -10.40
C PRO A 59 -0.56 -9.37 -9.01
N ALA A 60 0.48 -8.94 -8.29
CA ALA A 60 0.75 -9.37 -6.93
C ALA A 60 -0.39 -9.03 -5.95
N ALA A 61 -1.05 -7.88 -6.16
CA ALA A 61 -2.17 -7.46 -5.33
C ALA A 61 -3.39 -8.38 -5.48
N TYR A 62 -3.65 -8.89 -6.68
CA TYR A 62 -4.73 -9.87 -6.90
C TYR A 62 -4.46 -11.17 -6.16
N VAL A 63 -3.22 -11.66 -6.15
CA VAL A 63 -2.82 -12.86 -5.39
C VAL A 63 -3.05 -12.65 -3.89
N LYS A 64 -2.61 -11.53 -3.35
CA LYS A 64 -2.86 -11.16 -1.95
C LYS A 64 -4.35 -11.10 -1.63
N ALA A 65 -5.15 -10.42 -2.46
CA ALA A 65 -6.58 -10.26 -2.24
C ALA A 65 -7.32 -11.59 -2.28
N ALA A 66 -7.00 -12.46 -3.24
CA ALA A 66 -7.58 -13.79 -3.34
C ALA A 66 -7.29 -14.65 -2.08
N PHE A 67 -6.05 -14.62 -1.59
CA PHE A 67 -5.70 -15.30 -0.34
C PHE A 67 -6.48 -14.75 0.86
N LEU A 68 -6.52 -13.43 1.03
CA LEU A 68 -7.24 -12.80 2.14
C LEU A 68 -8.74 -13.10 2.08
N ALA A 69 -9.36 -13.03 0.89
CA ALA A 69 -10.76 -13.39 0.71
C ALA A 69 -11.02 -14.87 1.08
N ALA A 70 -10.16 -15.78 0.65
CA ALA A 70 -10.26 -17.19 1.01
C ALA A 70 -10.12 -17.45 2.53
N VAL A 71 -9.30 -16.65 3.23
CA VAL A 71 -9.20 -16.71 4.71
C VAL A 71 -10.50 -16.25 5.36
N THR A 72 -11.16 -15.21 4.85
CA THR A 72 -12.44 -14.72 5.42
C THR A 72 -13.59 -15.70 5.28
N THR A 73 -13.54 -16.57 4.25
CA THR A 73 -14.58 -17.60 4.00
C THR A 73 -14.22 -18.96 4.60
N GLY A 74 -13.02 -19.13 5.14
CA GLY A 74 -12.53 -20.42 5.64
C GLY A 74 -12.04 -21.38 4.55
N GLU A 75 -12.01 -20.97 3.28
CA GLU A 75 -11.46 -21.76 2.17
C GLU A 75 -9.93 -21.88 2.25
N ALA A 76 -9.28 -20.93 2.93
CA ALA A 76 -7.87 -20.98 3.27
C ALA A 76 -7.68 -20.72 4.76
N SER A 77 -6.59 -21.27 5.33
CA SER A 77 -6.20 -21.02 6.72
C SER A 77 -4.73 -20.62 6.79
N SER A 78 -4.42 -19.80 7.79
CA SER A 78 -3.05 -19.42 8.14
C SER A 78 -2.97 -19.22 9.65
N PRO A 79 -1.94 -19.71 10.32
CA PRO A 79 -1.75 -19.42 11.74
C PRO A 79 -1.37 -17.97 12.02
N LEU A 80 -1.00 -17.19 10.99
CA LEU A 80 -0.51 -15.81 11.09
C LEU A 80 -1.54 -14.76 10.68
N VAL A 81 -2.58 -15.17 9.95
CA VAL A 81 -3.61 -14.29 9.40
C VAL A 81 -4.96 -14.90 9.70
N ASP A 82 -5.63 -14.41 10.76
CA ASP A 82 -7.01 -14.74 11.04
C ASP A 82 -8.00 -13.96 10.15
N ALA A 83 -9.27 -14.31 10.24
CA ALA A 83 -10.31 -13.71 9.41
C ALA A 83 -10.44 -12.18 9.63
N LYS A 84 -10.32 -11.69 10.86
CA LYS A 84 -10.41 -10.25 11.16
C LYS A 84 -9.23 -9.50 10.59
N LYS A 85 -8.02 -10.04 10.71
CA LYS A 85 -6.82 -9.47 10.09
C LYS A 85 -6.95 -9.47 8.57
N ALA A 86 -7.49 -10.54 7.98
CA ALA A 86 -7.72 -10.60 6.54
C ALA A 86 -8.70 -9.52 6.07
N VAL A 87 -9.82 -9.29 6.77
CA VAL A 87 -10.77 -8.19 6.48
C VAL A 87 -10.07 -6.84 6.54
N LYS A 88 -9.32 -6.58 7.63
CA LYS A 88 -8.58 -5.33 7.78
C LYS A 88 -7.62 -5.08 6.61
N LEU A 89 -6.86 -6.11 6.20
CA LEU A 89 -5.91 -5.99 5.09
C LEU A 89 -6.63 -5.81 3.75
N LEU A 90 -7.77 -6.47 3.49
CA LEU A 90 -8.60 -6.21 2.33
C LEU A 90 -9.05 -4.74 2.27
N GLY A 91 -9.41 -4.15 3.41
CA GLY A 91 -9.80 -2.74 3.51
C GLY A 91 -8.70 -1.75 3.13
N THR A 92 -7.43 -2.16 3.15
CA THR A 92 -6.29 -1.32 2.75
C THR A 92 -5.95 -1.39 1.25
N MET A 93 -6.60 -2.28 0.49
CA MET A 93 -6.30 -2.50 -0.92
C MET A 93 -7.10 -1.54 -1.81
N LEU A 94 -6.54 -1.13 -2.95
CA LEU A 94 -7.05 -0.01 -3.75
C LEU A 94 -7.44 -0.40 -5.19
N GLY A 95 -7.49 -1.68 -5.50
CA GLY A 95 -7.72 -2.16 -6.88
C GLY A 95 -9.18 -2.46 -7.23
N GLY A 96 -10.12 -2.33 -6.31
CA GLY A 96 -11.53 -2.67 -6.51
C GLY A 96 -11.86 -4.16 -6.29
N TYR A 97 -10.91 -5.06 -6.49
CA TYR A 97 -11.05 -6.52 -6.33
C TYR A 97 -11.33 -6.94 -4.87
N ASN A 98 -11.07 -6.08 -3.92
CA ASN A 98 -11.34 -6.28 -2.49
C ASN A 98 -12.79 -5.95 -2.10
N VAL A 99 -13.52 -5.20 -2.91
CA VAL A 99 -14.84 -4.66 -2.56
C VAL A 99 -15.88 -5.77 -2.45
N GLN A 100 -16.05 -6.58 -3.48
CA GLN A 100 -17.03 -7.67 -3.48
C GLN A 100 -16.81 -8.71 -2.36
N PRO A 101 -15.58 -9.17 -2.07
CA PRO A 101 -15.34 -9.99 -0.89
C PRO A 101 -15.82 -9.33 0.41
N LEU A 102 -15.57 -8.04 0.61
CA LEU A 102 -15.99 -7.32 1.81
C LEU A 102 -17.52 -7.15 1.87
N VAL A 103 -18.18 -6.82 0.75
CA VAL A 103 -19.66 -6.69 0.69
C VAL A 103 -20.36 -8.00 1.03
N LYS A 104 -19.83 -9.15 0.61
CA LYS A 104 -20.36 -10.47 0.97
C LYS A 104 -20.31 -10.75 2.48
N LEU A 105 -19.36 -10.16 3.20
CA LEU A 105 -19.22 -10.34 4.64
C LEU A 105 -20.26 -9.59 5.47
N LEU A 106 -21.04 -8.67 4.89
CA LEU A 106 -22.08 -7.92 5.59
C LEU A 106 -23.22 -8.81 6.14
N ASP A 107 -23.35 -10.05 5.66
CA ASP A 107 -24.31 -11.04 6.15
C ASP A 107 -23.67 -12.13 7.01
N THR A 108 -22.46 -11.91 7.50
CA THR A 108 -21.67 -12.89 8.26
C THR A 108 -21.29 -12.37 9.64
N PRO A 109 -20.74 -13.18 10.54
CA PRO A 109 -20.20 -12.70 11.82
C PRO A 109 -19.07 -11.67 11.70
N LEU A 110 -18.49 -11.47 10.51
CA LEU A 110 -17.46 -10.48 10.22
C LEU A 110 -18.04 -9.13 9.73
N ALA A 111 -19.37 -8.97 9.76
CA ALA A 111 -20.03 -7.79 9.18
C ALA A 111 -19.52 -6.46 9.78
N ALA A 112 -19.33 -6.38 11.08
CA ALA A 112 -18.81 -5.18 11.72
C ALA A 112 -17.41 -4.81 11.22
N ASP A 113 -16.50 -5.79 11.13
CA ASP A 113 -15.15 -5.58 10.60
C ASP A 113 -15.20 -5.18 9.10
N ALA A 114 -16.12 -5.77 8.34
CA ALA A 114 -16.32 -5.45 6.92
C ALA A 114 -16.86 -4.03 6.70
N VAL A 115 -17.79 -3.55 7.56
CA VAL A 115 -18.28 -2.17 7.52
C VAL A 115 -17.12 -1.19 7.71
N GLU A 116 -16.30 -1.39 8.74
CA GLU A 116 -15.15 -0.51 8.98
C GLU A 116 -14.17 -0.48 7.78
N ALA A 117 -13.93 -1.62 7.15
CA ALA A 117 -13.11 -1.68 5.95
C ALA A 117 -13.75 -0.94 4.76
N LEU A 118 -15.06 -1.07 4.57
CA LEU A 118 -15.81 -0.47 3.46
C LEU A 118 -16.07 1.02 3.63
N LYS A 119 -16.15 1.54 4.86
CA LYS A 119 -16.31 2.99 5.12
C LYS A 119 -15.23 3.84 4.43
N SER A 120 -14.02 3.32 4.32
CA SER A 120 -12.89 4.00 3.66
C SER A 120 -12.66 3.57 2.21
N THR A 121 -13.48 2.70 1.65
CA THR A 121 -13.31 2.19 0.28
C THR A 121 -14.12 3.06 -0.69
N LEU A 122 -13.42 3.86 -1.50
CA LEU A 122 -14.03 4.87 -2.37
C LEU A 122 -14.37 4.36 -3.78
N LEU A 123 -13.89 3.20 -4.20
CA LEU A 123 -14.15 2.59 -5.51
C LEU A 123 -15.36 1.64 -5.42
N MET A 124 -16.56 2.19 -5.28
CA MET A 124 -17.75 1.45 -4.91
C MET A 124 -18.84 1.39 -6.00
N PHE A 125 -18.63 1.98 -7.15
CA PHE A 125 -19.70 2.19 -8.15
C PHE A 125 -20.49 0.92 -8.47
N ASP A 126 -19.81 -0.17 -8.77
CA ASP A 126 -20.49 -1.42 -9.16
C ASP A 126 -21.16 -2.13 -7.97
N SER A 127 -20.64 -1.93 -6.76
CA SER A 127 -21.10 -2.64 -5.54
C SER A 127 -22.07 -1.82 -4.71
N PHE A 128 -22.33 -0.55 -5.06
CA PHE A 128 -23.27 0.30 -4.32
C PHE A 128 -24.68 -0.32 -4.30
N HIS A 129 -25.14 -0.81 -5.44
CA HIS A 129 -26.47 -1.43 -5.55
C HIS A 129 -26.59 -2.68 -4.69
N ASP A 130 -25.54 -3.51 -4.57
CA ASP A 130 -25.54 -4.69 -3.72
C ASP A 130 -25.70 -4.30 -2.24
N VAL A 131 -25.03 -3.23 -1.81
CA VAL A 131 -25.15 -2.71 -0.43
C VAL A 131 -26.52 -2.08 -0.20
N ASP A 132 -27.06 -1.33 -1.17
CA ASP A 132 -28.40 -0.73 -1.09
C ASP A 132 -29.49 -1.80 -1.02
N GLU A 133 -29.40 -2.88 -1.81
CA GLU A 133 -30.31 -4.01 -1.74
C GLU A 133 -30.28 -4.69 -0.36
N LYS A 134 -29.09 -4.94 0.20
CA LYS A 134 -28.95 -5.47 1.56
C LYS A 134 -29.57 -4.54 2.61
N SER A 135 -29.37 -3.23 2.47
CA SER A 135 -29.96 -2.22 3.33
C SER A 135 -31.48 -2.24 3.27
N LYS A 136 -32.08 -2.31 2.07
CA LYS A 136 -33.54 -2.43 1.84
C LYS A 136 -34.09 -3.74 2.38
N ALA A 137 -33.31 -4.82 2.32
CA ALA A 137 -33.63 -6.11 2.92
C ALA A 137 -33.55 -6.13 4.46
N GLY A 138 -33.11 -5.04 5.08
CA GLY A 138 -33.09 -4.89 6.55
C GLY A 138 -31.73 -5.13 7.21
N ASN A 139 -30.65 -5.35 6.44
CA ASN A 139 -29.31 -5.51 7.00
C ASN A 139 -28.85 -4.21 7.67
N ALA A 140 -28.62 -4.25 8.98
CA ALA A 140 -28.25 -3.07 9.77
C ALA A 140 -26.86 -2.54 9.43
N PHE A 141 -25.92 -3.43 9.11
CA PHE A 141 -24.55 -3.06 8.72
C PHE A 141 -24.51 -2.37 7.35
N ALA A 142 -25.33 -2.82 6.41
CA ALA A 142 -25.47 -2.15 5.12
C ALA A 142 -26.09 -0.76 5.27
N LYS A 143 -27.07 -0.59 6.19
CA LYS A 143 -27.64 0.74 6.50
C LYS A 143 -26.60 1.67 7.12
N GLU A 144 -25.83 1.18 8.08
CA GLU A 144 -24.73 1.93 8.70
C GLU A 144 -23.72 2.38 7.64
N LEU A 145 -23.33 1.49 6.74
CA LEU A 145 -22.37 1.79 5.68
C LEU A 145 -22.88 2.88 4.74
N ILE A 146 -24.12 2.78 4.27
CA ILE A 146 -24.74 3.81 3.42
C ILE A 146 -24.79 5.16 4.13
N GLN A 147 -25.14 5.16 5.43
CA GLN A 147 -25.16 6.39 6.22
C GLN A 147 -23.77 6.99 6.33
N SER A 148 -22.74 6.19 6.62
CA SER A 148 -21.35 6.64 6.69
C SER A 148 -20.89 7.30 5.38
N TRP A 149 -21.26 6.73 4.24
CA TRP A 149 -20.95 7.34 2.93
C TRP A 149 -21.72 8.63 2.69
N ALA A 150 -23.01 8.68 3.06
CA ALA A 150 -23.84 9.89 2.94
C ALA A 150 -23.31 11.03 3.81
N ASP A 151 -22.78 10.72 4.98
CA ASP A 151 -22.18 11.68 5.91
C ASP A 151 -20.72 12.03 5.56
N ALA A 152 -20.19 11.42 4.51
CA ALA A 152 -18.79 11.57 4.09
C ALA A 152 -17.78 11.34 5.24
N GLU A 153 -18.02 10.36 6.11
CA GLU A 153 -17.16 10.07 7.26
C GLU A 153 -15.70 9.84 6.86
N TRP A 154 -15.45 9.16 5.73
CA TRP A 154 -14.12 8.95 5.18
C TRP A 154 -13.32 10.24 4.95
N PHE A 155 -14.00 11.36 4.85
CA PHE A 155 -13.41 12.69 4.68
C PHE A 155 -13.43 13.51 5.98
N THR A 156 -14.56 13.53 6.69
CA THR A 156 -14.77 14.36 7.88
C THR A 156 -14.03 13.84 9.12
N THR A 157 -13.72 12.54 9.17
CA THR A 157 -12.98 11.92 10.29
C THR A 157 -11.45 12.00 10.14
N ARG A 158 -10.94 12.66 9.09
CA ARG A 158 -9.50 12.86 8.94
C ARG A 158 -8.95 13.73 10.08
N PRO A 159 -7.68 13.48 10.49
CA PRO A 159 -7.02 14.34 11.46
C PRO A 159 -7.07 15.81 11.03
N GLU A 160 -7.29 16.69 11.99
CA GLU A 160 -7.20 18.12 11.73
C GLU A 160 -5.81 18.52 11.25
N VAL A 161 -5.74 19.51 10.36
CA VAL A 161 -4.46 20.06 9.93
C VAL A 161 -3.80 20.74 11.13
N PRO A 162 -2.55 20.44 11.46
CA PRO A 162 -1.85 21.08 12.57
C PRO A 162 -1.83 22.61 12.40
N GLN A 163 -2.10 23.33 13.47
CA GLN A 163 -2.05 24.81 13.45
C GLN A 163 -0.64 25.34 13.19
N LYS A 164 0.39 24.53 13.48
CA LYS A 164 1.79 24.86 13.26
C LYS A 164 2.51 23.66 12.66
N LEU A 165 3.16 23.91 11.52
CA LEU A 165 4.07 22.96 10.88
C LEU A 165 5.50 23.52 10.97
N THR A 166 6.44 22.70 11.45
CA THR A 166 7.87 23.01 11.40
C THR A 166 8.50 22.17 10.31
N VAL A 167 9.11 22.83 9.32
CA VAL A 167 9.74 22.19 8.17
C VAL A 167 11.18 22.65 8.03
N THR A 168 12.05 21.77 7.52
CA THR A 168 13.36 22.15 7.04
C THR A 168 13.24 22.59 5.60
N VAL A 169 13.58 23.84 5.31
CA VAL A 169 13.51 24.41 3.96
C VAL A 169 14.87 24.31 3.30
N PHE A 170 14.89 23.68 2.14
CA PHE A 170 16.06 23.67 1.26
C PHE A 170 15.85 24.67 0.13
N LYS A 171 16.66 25.76 0.15
CA LYS A 171 16.57 26.80 -0.89
C LYS A 171 17.39 26.42 -2.10
N VAL A 172 16.74 26.22 -3.22
CA VAL A 172 17.38 26.04 -4.53
C VAL A 172 17.46 27.40 -5.22
N THR A 173 18.65 27.82 -5.64
CA THR A 173 18.90 29.08 -6.35
C THR A 173 18.66 28.94 -7.85
N GLY A 174 18.28 30.03 -8.51
CA GLY A 174 18.01 30.06 -9.95
C GLY A 174 16.69 29.41 -10.35
N GLU A 175 16.47 29.26 -11.64
CA GLU A 175 15.30 28.59 -12.20
C GLU A 175 15.41 27.08 -11.99
N THR A 176 14.32 26.45 -11.60
CA THR A 176 14.19 24.99 -11.47
C THR A 176 13.15 24.49 -12.44
N ASN A 177 13.51 23.53 -13.26
CA ASN A 177 12.65 22.92 -14.27
C ASN A 177 12.52 21.40 -14.05
N THR A 178 11.81 20.74 -14.94
CA THR A 178 11.57 19.29 -14.85
C THR A 178 12.84 18.46 -14.97
N ASP A 179 13.84 18.92 -15.73
CA ASP A 179 15.11 18.20 -15.88
C ASP A 179 16.02 18.33 -14.64
N ASP A 180 15.79 19.34 -13.80
CA ASP A 180 16.44 19.42 -12.49
C ASP A 180 15.83 18.40 -11.50
N LEU A 181 14.52 18.16 -11.60
CA LEU A 181 13.79 17.28 -10.68
C LEU A 181 13.77 15.83 -11.16
N SER A 182 13.73 15.62 -12.47
CA SER A 182 13.64 14.30 -13.11
C SER A 182 14.44 14.31 -14.42
N PRO A 183 15.78 14.26 -14.34
CA PRO A 183 16.67 14.39 -15.51
C PRO A 183 16.36 13.36 -16.59
N ALA A 184 16.33 13.80 -17.85
CA ALA A 184 16.03 12.93 -18.99
C ALA A 184 17.04 11.79 -19.16
N GLN A 185 18.32 12.02 -18.84
CA GLN A 185 19.36 11.01 -18.88
C GLN A 185 19.16 9.87 -17.85
N ASP A 186 18.38 10.12 -16.81
CA ASP A 186 18.05 9.13 -15.77
C ASP A 186 16.65 8.54 -15.95
N ALA A 187 15.99 8.77 -17.09
CA ALA A 187 14.62 8.31 -17.37
C ALA A 187 14.45 6.79 -17.22
N TRP A 188 15.49 6.01 -17.44
CA TRP A 188 15.51 4.55 -17.25
C TRP A 188 15.15 4.11 -15.82
N SER A 189 15.41 4.96 -14.82
CA SER A 189 15.12 4.66 -13.41
C SER A 189 13.70 5.07 -12.99
N ARG A 190 12.92 5.79 -13.81
CA ARG A 190 11.57 6.28 -13.48
C ARG A 190 10.60 5.22 -12.99
N PRO A 191 10.59 3.97 -13.50
CA PRO A 191 9.72 2.93 -12.96
C PRO A 191 10.03 2.55 -11.51
N ASP A 192 11.23 2.86 -11.03
CA ASP A 192 11.69 2.67 -9.66
C ASP A 192 11.78 4.03 -8.97
N ILE A 193 10.66 4.52 -8.46
CA ILE A 193 10.53 5.86 -7.90
C ILE A 193 11.60 6.18 -6.83
N PRO A 194 11.88 5.31 -5.84
CA PRO A 194 12.92 5.58 -4.86
C PRO A 194 14.33 5.70 -5.48
N LEU A 195 14.62 4.88 -6.49
CA LEU A 195 15.89 4.97 -7.20
C LEU A 195 15.98 6.25 -8.03
N HIS A 196 14.89 6.60 -8.71
CA HIS A 196 14.84 7.82 -9.53
C HIS A 196 14.93 9.11 -8.69
N ALA A 197 14.45 9.10 -7.46
CA ALA A 197 14.58 10.23 -6.55
C ALA A 197 16.04 10.64 -6.31
N ASN A 198 16.99 9.72 -6.39
CA ASN A 198 18.42 10.02 -6.30
C ASN A 198 18.96 10.85 -7.48
N ALA A 199 18.21 10.99 -8.56
CA ALA A 199 18.59 11.81 -9.70
C ALA A 199 18.17 13.29 -9.55
N MET A 200 17.32 13.61 -8.58
CA MET A 200 16.84 14.98 -8.36
C MET A 200 17.99 15.91 -8.00
N LEU A 201 18.08 17.05 -8.70
CA LEU A 201 19.14 18.04 -8.55
C LEU A 201 20.57 17.48 -8.74
N LYS A 202 20.72 16.45 -9.54
CA LYS A 202 22.00 15.77 -9.81
C LYS A 202 23.00 16.66 -10.55
N ASN A 203 22.51 17.57 -11.40
CA ASN A 203 23.37 18.46 -12.17
C ASN A 203 23.83 19.65 -11.32
N ALA A 204 25.09 20.01 -11.47
CA ALA A 204 25.65 21.19 -10.82
C ALA A 204 24.95 22.47 -11.30
N ARG A 205 24.67 23.37 -10.38
CA ARG A 205 24.12 24.71 -10.62
C ARG A 205 24.62 25.69 -9.57
N ASP A 206 24.43 26.98 -9.80
CA ASP A 206 24.85 28.00 -8.84
C ASP A 206 24.26 27.78 -7.45
N GLY A 207 25.13 27.65 -6.45
CA GLY A 207 24.76 27.42 -5.06
C GLY A 207 24.34 25.99 -4.72
N ILE A 208 24.33 25.08 -5.71
CA ILE A 208 24.10 23.65 -5.51
C ILE A 208 25.13 22.89 -6.34
N PHE A 209 26.01 22.19 -5.66
CA PHE A 209 27.07 21.43 -6.30
C PHE A 209 26.87 19.93 -6.05
N PRO A 210 27.08 19.07 -7.07
CA PRO A 210 27.14 17.64 -6.86
C PRO A 210 28.26 17.34 -5.87
N ASP A 211 28.06 16.33 -5.02
CA ASP A 211 29.14 15.83 -4.20
C ASP A 211 30.18 15.09 -5.07
N GLN A 212 31.27 14.62 -4.45
CA GLN A 212 32.35 13.91 -5.15
C GLN A 212 31.90 12.60 -5.82
N ALA A 213 30.75 12.05 -5.44
CA ALA A 213 30.16 10.86 -6.04
C ALA A 213 29.11 11.20 -7.12
N GLY A 214 28.93 12.48 -7.46
CA GLY A 214 27.91 12.94 -8.39
C GLY A 214 26.52 13.09 -7.81
N ASN A 215 26.35 12.91 -6.50
CA ASN A 215 25.09 13.16 -5.80
C ASN A 215 25.03 14.62 -5.34
N VAL A 216 23.85 15.18 -5.39
CA VAL A 216 23.64 16.55 -4.93
C VAL A 216 23.51 16.57 -3.41
N GLY A 217 24.32 17.44 -2.76
CA GLY A 217 24.32 17.59 -1.31
C GLY A 217 22.95 17.75 -0.63
N PRO A 218 21.97 18.46 -1.24
CA PRO A 218 20.63 18.60 -0.66
C PRO A 218 19.91 17.30 -0.38
N ILE A 219 19.95 16.35 -1.31
CA ILE A 219 19.22 15.07 -1.17
C ILE A 219 19.85 14.17 -0.12
N LYS A 220 21.17 14.27 0.07
CA LYS A 220 21.85 13.51 1.13
C LYS A 220 21.68 14.09 2.51
N GLN A 221 21.25 15.34 2.60
CA GLN A 221 21.01 16.03 3.88
C GLN A 221 19.58 15.89 4.40
N ILE A 222 18.68 15.46 3.52
CA ILE A 222 17.27 15.17 3.81
C ILE A 222 17.10 13.68 4.09
#